data_b8f37fea61c53790cea56a7aef53312f
#
_entry.id   b8f37fea61c53790cea56a7aef53312f
#
_cell.length_a   1.000
_cell.length_b   1.000
_cell.length_c   1.000
_cell.angle_alpha   90.00
_cell.angle_beta   90.00
_cell.angle_gamma   90.00
#
_symmetry.space_group_name_H-M   'P 1'
#
loop_
_entity.id
_entity.type
_entity.pdbx_description
1 polymer ?
#
loop_
_entity_poly.entity_id
_entity_poly.type
_entity_poly.pdbx_seq_one_letter_code
_entity_poly.pdbx_strand_id
1 'polypeptide(L)'
;MQLTIAFITGRAEPHLDWMLESLAPQVAASDEIQVLVIDSLDRSAEVLGVFPHYGRWAPDVRVSLPKPTPWQGAHRITTCDWWAKSSAINTALVLCETDYIVFVDDCCRVGPKWLETVRGGELGRQSVLAGTYDKIEHGTVTPDHRRVLFPQGKPDCGGGWLYGCTFALPLEWALEINGAEEGCDGMGTEDCIFGLMLENNGRLIDFVPDMAVIQERDETSTPGAPSITLRRTDKGVSPNDKSHEALSRFGGLKRTEFTPDLRKLRGAREAGNLTWPVPDPNMRDWYDQELVRTMGIRPK
;
A
#
# COMPACT_ATOMS: atom_id res chain seq x y z
N MET A 1 -13.63 15.61 9.60
CA MET A 1 -12.88 14.90 8.50
C MET A 1 -13.42 13.51 8.33
N GLN A 2 -13.65 13.10 7.10
CA GLN A 2 -14.00 11.70 6.76
C GLN A 2 -12.81 11.08 6.03
N LEU A 3 -12.27 9.99 6.55
CA LEU A 3 -11.00 9.43 6.10
C LEU A 3 -11.00 7.91 6.22
N THR A 4 -10.53 7.21 5.20
CA THR A 4 -10.13 5.80 5.32
C THR A 4 -8.61 5.69 5.43
N ILE A 5 -8.12 5.06 6.48
CA ILE A 5 -6.72 4.65 6.62
C ILE A 5 -6.63 3.18 6.19
N ALA A 6 -5.94 2.92 5.11
CA ALA A 6 -5.68 1.58 4.62
C ALA A 6 -4.34 1.06 5.18
N PHE A 7 -4.42 0.08 6.06
CA PHE A 7 -3.28 -0.62 6.62
C PHE A 7 -3.11 -1.97 5.91
N ILE A 8 -2.00 -2.14 5.21
CA ILE A 8 -1.78 -3.32 4.38
C ILE A 8 -0.70 -4.18 5.00
N THR A 9 -1.00 -5.47 5.21
CA THR A 9 -0.04 -6.37 5.82
C THR A 9 -0.12 -7.81 5.29
N GLY A 10 1.01 -8.48 5.39
CA GLY A 10 1.18 -9.92 5.19
C GLY A 10 2.19 -10.48 6.18
N ARG A 11 2.50 -9.74 7.26
CA ARG A 11 3.46 -10.16 8.30
C ARG A 11 2.78 -10.90 9.42
N ALA A 12 3.55 -11.80 10.09
CA ALA A 12 3.07 -12.49 11.29
C ALA A 12 2.77 -11.48 12.42
N GLU A 13 3.64 -10.50 12.59
CA GLU A 13 3.52 -9.44 13.60
C GLU A 13 3.49 -8.07 12.91
N PRO A 14 2.31 -7.60 12.50
CA PRO A 14 2.18 -6.36 11.71
C PRO A 14 2.18 -5.09 12.57
N HIS A 15 1.99 -5.22 13.88
CA HIS A 15 1.96 -4.11 14.84
C HIS A 15 0.96 -3.00 14.47
N LEU A 16 -0.27 -3.40 14.15
CA LEU A 16 -1.39 -2.46 13.94
C LEU A 16 -1.66 -1.60 15.18
N ASP A 17 -1.48 -2.18 16.37
CA ASP A 17 -1.58 -1.50 17.66
C ASP A 17 -0.66 -0.28 17.75
N TRP A 18 0.56 -0.35 17.22
CA TRP A 18 1.49 0.79 17.22
C TRP A 18 0.95 1.98 16.43
N MET A 19 0.38 1.70 15.25
CA MET A 19 -0.24 2.74 14.43
C MET A 19 -1.44 3.35 15.17
N LEU A 20 -2.32 2.54 15.75
CA LEU A 20 -3.50 2.99 16.45
C LEU A 20 -3.16 3.80 17.73
N GLU A 21 -2.19 3.34 18.51
CA GLU A 21 -1.72 4.04 19.72
C GLU A 21 -1.11 5.41 19.40
N SER A 22 -0.30 5.50 18.34
CA SER A 22 0.33 6.76 17.94
C SER A 22 -0.63 7.72 17.24
N LEU A 23 -1.68 7.20 16.63
CA LEU A 23 -2.73 7.99 15.98
C LEU A 23 -3.74 8.57 16.97
N ALA A 24 -4.14 7.79 17.98
CA ALA A 24 -5.21 8.12 18.90
C ALA A 24 -5.12 9.52 19.54
N PRO A 25 -3.95 10.03 19.98
CA PRO A 25 -3.84 11.38 20.54
C PRO A 25 -4.17 12.50 19.55
N GLN A 26 -4.15 12.23 18.25
CA GLN A 26 -4.36 13.21 17.17
C GLN A 26 -5.83 13.26 16.71
N VAL A 27 -6.64 12.25 17.08
CA VAL A 27 -8.04 12.12 16.62
C VAL A 27 -8.94 13.06 17.40
N ALA A 28 -9.65 13.92 16.71
CA ALA A 28 -10.68 14.79 17.30
C ALA A 28 -12.04 14.07 17.35
N ALA A 29 -12.90 14.48 18.27
CA ALA A 29 -14.24 13.88 18.41
C ALA A 29 -15.13 14.04 17.17
N SER A 30 -14.81 14.99 16.28
CA SER A 30 -15.51 15.22 15.03
C SER A 30 -14.93 14.45 13.85
N ASP A 31 -13.87 13.68 14.03
CA ASP A 31 -13.26 12.90 12.97
C ASP A 31 -13.98 11.54 12.82
N GLU A 32 -14.33 11.22 11.61
CA GLU A 32 -14.87 9.93 11.20
C GLU A 32 -13.77 9.18 10.44
N ILE A 33 -13.02 8.36 11.18
CA ILE A 33 -11.88 7.61 10.65
C ILE A 33 -12.23 6.13 10.61
N GLN A 34 -12.28 5.57 9.40
CA GLN A 34 -12.29 4.14 9.17
C GLN A 34 -10.86 3.62 9.05
N VAL A 35 -10.55 2.57 9.77
CA VAL A 35 -9.29 1.82 9.60
C VAL A 35 -9.60 0.54 8.84
N LEU A 36 -9.17 0.49 7.59
CA LEU A 36 -9.36 -0.67 6.72
C LEU A 36 -8.06 -1.47 6.64
N VAL A 37 -8.07 -2.64 7.25
CA VAL A 37 -6.92 -3.55 7.25
C VAL A 37 -7.08 -4.56 6.13
N ILE A 38 -6.11 -4.60 5.23
CA ILE A 38 -6.01 -5.67 4.22
C ILE A 38 -4.92 -6.63 4.69
N ASP A 39 -5.37 -7.75 5.23
CA ASP A 39 -4.48 -8.76 5.82
C ASP A 39 -4.45 -10.05 4.99
N SER A 40 -3.27 -10.35 4.44
CA SER A 40 -3.08 -11.57 3.63
C SER A 40 -3.09 -12.87 4.45
N LEU A 41 -3.08 -12.79 5.77
CA LEU A 41 -3.10 -13.95 6.67
C LEU A 41 -4.47 -14.24 7.28
N ASP A 42 -5.52 -13.49 6.87
CA ASP A 42 -6.92 -13.72 7.28
C ASP A 42 -7.14 -13.73 8.80
N ARG A 43 -6.62 -12.74 9.49
CA ARG A 43 -6.73 -12.63 10.95
C ARG A 43 -7.88 -11.69 11.35
N SER A 44 -8.47 -11.94 12.51
CA SER A 44 -9.43 -11.00 13.08
C SER A 44 -8.74 -9.77 13.69
N ALA A 45 -9.53 -8.71 13.92
CA ALA A 45 -9.03 -7.50 14.58
C ALA A 45 -8.42 -7.79 15.97
N GLU A 46 -9.02 -8.73 16.74
CA GLU A 46 -8.48 -9.13 18.04
C GLU A 46 -7.11 -9.79 17.93
N VAL A 47 -6.92 -10.66 16.93
CA VAL A 47 -5.62 -11.32 16.68
C VAL A 47 -4.57 -10.31 16.23
N LEU A 48 -4.99 -9.22 15.57
CA LEU A 48 -4.13 -8.11 15.18
C LEU A 48 -3.82 -7.13 16.33
N GLY A 49 -4.29 -7.42 17.56
CA GLY A 49 -4.01 -6.62 18.74
C GLY A 49 -4.84 -5.34 18.83
N VAL A 50 -5.99 -5.28 18.16
CA VAL A 50 -6.88 -4.11 18.21
C VAL A 50 -7.65 -4.11 19.53
N PHE A 51 -7.49 -3.02 20.30
CA PHE A 51 -8.28 -2.79 21.51
C PHE A 51 -9.56 -2.02 21.18
N PRO A 52 -10.63 -2.17 21.99
CA PRO A 52 -11.89 -1.46 21.74
C PRO A 52 -11.73 0.08 21.83
N HIS A 53 -10.77 0.54 22.60
CA HIS A 53 -10.51 1.96 22.83
C HIS A 53 -9.03 2.28 22.92
N TYR A 54 -8.64 3.39 22.33
CA TYR A 54 -7.34 4.04 22.47
C TYR A 54 -7.56 5.43 23.08
N GLY A 55 -7.54 5.51 24.42
CA GLY A 55 -7.93 6.69 25.13
C GLY A 55 -9.43 7.02 24.92
N ARG A 56 -9.72 8.16 24.27
CA ARG A 56 -11.11 8.58 23.95
C ARG A 56 -11.60 8.10 22.60
N TRP A 57 -10.73 7.56 21.79
CA TRP A 57 -11.04 7.09 20.44
C TRP A 57 -11.37 5.61 20.44
N ALA A 58 -12.52 5.28 19.85
CA ALA A 58 -12.90 3.91 19.50
C ALA A 58 -12.81 3.78 17.98
N PRO A 59 -11.74 3.12 17.45
CA PRO A 59 -11.56 3.03 16.01
C PRO A 59 -12.60 2.11 15.37
N ASP A 60 -13.15 2.51 14.21
CA ASP A 60 -13.88 1.60 13.31
C ASP A 60 -12.84 0.81 12.51
N VAL A 61 -12.48 -0.38 13.00
CA VAL A 61 -11.51 -1.26 12.34
C VAL A 61 -12.24 -2.38 11.60
N ARG A 62 -12.00 -2.43 10.29
CA ARG A 62 -12.52 -3.50 9.44
C ARG A 62 -11.36 -4.26 8.81
N VAL A 63 -11.40 -5.57 8.88
CA VAL A 63 -10.37 -6.44 8.30
C VAL A 63 -10.95 -7.17 7.10
N SER A 64 -10.17 -7.25 6.05
CA SER A 64 -10.50 -8.00 4.83
C SER A 64 -9.28 -8.71 4.27
N LEU A 65 -9.49 -9.86 3.67
CA LEU A 65 -8.51 -10.45 2.77
C LEU A 65 -8.30 -9.57 1.55
N PRO A 66 -7.10 -9.56 0.95
CA PRO A 66 -6.92 -9.03 -0.39
C PRO A 66 -7.78 -9.82 -1.39
N LYS A 67 -8.20 -9.16 -2.46
CA LYS A 67 -8.91 -9.84 -3.55
C LYS A 67 -8.06 -10.99 -4.11
N PRO A 68 -8.69 -11.99 -4.74
CA PRO A 68 -7.96 -13.06 -5.44
C PRO A 68 -6.92 -12.51 -6.42
N THR A 69 -5.74 -13.10 -6.39
CA THR A 69 -4.60 -12.71 -7.25
C THR A 69 -3.87 -13.96 -7.75
N PRO A 70 -3.30 -13.93 -8.97
CA PRO A 70 -2.49 -15.05 -9.48
C PRO A 70 -1.16 -15.21 -8.74
N TRP A 71 -0.74 -14.21 -7.96
CA TRP A 71 0.59 -14.14 -7.36
C TRP A 71 0.68 -14.72 -5.95
N GLN A 72 -0.42 -14.73 -5.21
CA GLN A 72 -0.42 -15.06 -3.79
C GLN A 72 -1.74 -15.69 -3.33
N GLY A 73 -1.67 -16.43 -2.21
CA GLY A 73 -2.84 -16.92 -1.49
C GLY A 73 -3.54 -18.11 -2.15
N ALA A 74 -4.82 -18.33 -1.77
CA ALA A 74 -5.58 -19.51 -2.15
C ALA A 74 -5.84 -19.64 -3.66
N HIS A 75 -5.84 -18.52 -4.38
CA HIS A 75 -6.08 -18.46 -5.83
C HIS A 75 -4.81 -18.29 -6.64
N ARG A 76 -3.64 -18.44 -6.01
CA ARG A 76 -2.36 -18.38 -6.69
C ARG A 76 -2.29 -19.42 -7.81
N ILE A 77 -1.90 -18.97 -9.01
CA ILE A 77 -1.68 -19.85 -10.16
C ILE A 77 -0.21 -19.86 -10.62
N THR A 78 0.60 -18.89 -10.22
CA THR A 78 2.04 -18.86 -10.51
C THR A 78 2.80 -19.90 -9.70
N THR A 79 3.97 -20.32 -10.18
CA THR A 79 4.85 -21.25 -9.48
C THR A 79 5.58 -20.60 -8.30
N CYS A 80 5.63 -19.26 -8.26
CA CYS A 80 6.22 -18.48 -7.20
C CYS A 80 5.13 -17.85 -6.32
N ASP A 81 5.39 -17.79 -5.01
CA ASP A 81 4.54 -17.08 -4.06
C ASP A 81 5.13 -15.69 -3.81
N TRP A 82 4.37 -14.65 -4.13
CA TRP A 82 4.84 -13.28 -4.09
C TRP A 82 3.93 -12.40 -3.25
N TRP A 83 4.53 -11.43 -2.56
CA TRP A 83 3.78 -10.39 -1.89
C TRP A 83 3.01 -9.54 -2.92
N ALA A 84 1.69 -9.70 -2.94
CA ALA A 84 0.80 -9.03 -3.89
C ALA A 84 0.29 -7.69 -3.32
N LYS A 85 1.19 -6.71 -3.14
CA LYS A 85 0.88 -5.42 -2.53
C LYS A 85 -0.03 -4.56 -3.41
N SER A 86 0.15 -4.56 -4.73
CA SER A 86 -0.75 -3.84 -5.65
C SER A 86 -2.18 -4.37 -5.57
N SER A 87 -2.34 -5.70 -5.51
CA SER A 87 -3.65 -6.32 -5.31
C SER A 87 -4.29 -5.92 -3.99
N ALA A 88 -3.51 -5.81 -2.91
CA ALA A 88 -3.99 -5.34 -1.61
C ALA A 88 -4.37 -3.85 -1.62
N ILE A 89 -3.57 -2.98 -2.27
CA ILE A 89 -3.91 -1.58 -2.51
C ILE A 89 -5.25 -1.49 -3.26
N ASN A 90 -5.41 -2.22 -4.35
CA ASN A 90 -6.63 -2.21 -5.15
C ASN A 90 -7.85 -2.73 -4.38
N THR A 91 -7.65 -3.71 -3.51
CA THR A 91 -8.69 -4.17 -2.59
C THR A 91 -9.14 -3.04 -1.66
N ALA A 92 -8.18 -2.31 -1.07
CA ALA A 92 -8.49 -1.16 -0.22
C ALA A 92 -9.23 -0.06 -0.98
N LEU A 93 -8.85 0.23 -2.23
CA LEU A 93 -9.55 1.23 -3.07
C LEU A 93 -11.01 0.85 -3.35
N VAL A 94 -11.29 -0.44 -3.58
CA VAL A 94 -12.67 -0.92 -3.79
C VAL A 94 -13.48 -0.87 -2.49
N LEU A 95 -12.86 -1.22 -1.35
CA LEU A 95 -13.55 -1.31 -0.05
C LEU A 95 -13.61 0.03 0.71
N CYS A 96 -12.86 1.04 0.30
CA CYS A 96 -12.86 2.38 0.91
C CYS A 96 -14.25 3.01 0.88
N GLU A 97 -14.71 3.55 2.02
CA GLU A 97 -16.05 4.16 2.15
C GLU A 97 -16.03 5.69 2.12
N THR A 98 -14.86 6.29 2.11
CA THR A 98 -14.68 7.75 2.11
C THR A 98 -14.11 8.24 0.77
N ASP A 99 -14.17 9.55 0.55
CA ASP A 99 -13.63 10.18 -0.67
C ASP A 99 -12.12 10.40 -0.60
N TYR A 100 -11.51 10.18 0.56
CA TYR A 100 -10.08 10.36 0.78
C TYR A 100 -9.49 9.15 1.48
N ILE A 101 -8.41 8.64 0.93
CA ILE A 101 -7.74 7.44 1.44
C ILE A 101 -6.28 7.72 1.75
N VAL A 102 -5.80 7.14 2.83
CA VAL A 102 -4.40 7.17 3.25
C VAL A 102 -3.90 5.75 3.40
N PHE A 103 -2.75 5.48 2.85
CA PHE A 103 -2.06 4.20 3.03
C PHE A 103 -1.00 4.33 4.12
N VAL A 104 -0.89 3.31 4.95
CA VAL A 104 0.14 3.16 5.99
C VAL A 104 0.65 1.74 5.96
N ASP A 105 1.96 1.57 5.88
CA ASP A 105 2.61 0.25 5.95
C ASP A 105 2.52 -0.34 7.36
N ASP A 106 2.70 -1.64 7.44
CA ASP A 106 2.80 -2.36 8.71
C ASP A 106 4.07 -2.00 9.51
N CYS A 107 4.09 -2.37 10.78
CA CYS A 107 5.17 -2.09 11.72
C CYS A 107 5.48 -0.58 11.86
N CYS A 108 4.48 0.29 11.69
CA CYS A 108 4.65 1.73 11.69
C CYS A 108 3.94 2.41 12.87
N ARG A 109 4.61 3.45 13.41
CA ARG A 109 4.00 4.48 14.25
C ARG A 109 3.86 5.75 13.44
N VAL A 110 2.75 6.47 13.58
CA VAL A 110 2.58 7.77 12.93
C VAL A 110 3.21 8.88 13.76
N GLY A 111 3.83 9.84 13.08
CA GLY A 111 4.42 11.02 13.74
C GLY A 111 3.37 11.98 14.31
N PRO A 112 3.76 12.90 15.21
CA PRO A 112 2.81 13.73 15.96
C PRO A 112 2.00 14.74 15.13
N LYS A 113 2.44 15.05 13.93
CA LYS A 113 1.74 15.93 12.98
C LYS A 113 1.10 15.21 11.81
N TRP A 114 1.15 13.89 11.82
CA TRP A 114 0.72 13.07 10.68
C TRP A 114 -0.74 13.33 10.30
N LEU A 115 -1.66 13.25 11.27
CA LEU A 115 -3.08 13.43 11.00
C LEU A 115 -3.44 14.88 10.66
N GLU A 116 -2.76 15.87 11.26
CA GLU A 116 -2.92 17.28 10.91
C GLU A 116 -2.53 17.52 9.44
N THR A 117 -1.41 16.94 9.00
CA THR A 117 -0.94 17.04 7.62
C THR A 117 -1.91 16.38 6.64
N VAL A 118 -2.38 15.18 6.98
CA VAL A 118 -3.41 14.46 6.17
C VAL A 118 -4.69 15.29 6.06
N ARG A 119 -5.13 15.90 7.17
CA ARG A 119 -6.33 16.76 7.20
C ARG A 119 -6.17 17.97 6.29
N GLY A 120 -4.99 18.58 6.29
CA GLY A 120 -4.67 19.68 5.36
C GLY A 120 -4.77 19.26 3.90
N GLY A 121 -4.27 18.08 3.56
CA GLY A 121 -4.36 17.50 2.21
C GLY A 121 -5.79 17.14 1.80
N GLU A 122 -6.58 16.57 2.72
CA GLU A 122 -7.99 16.26 2.47
C GLU A 122 -8.81 17.51 2.16
N LEU A 123 -8.60 18.57 2.93
CA LEU A 123 -9.29 19.85 2.70
C LEU A 123 -8.82 20.55 1.43
N GLY A 124 -7.52 20.50 1.13
CA GLY A 124 -6.94 21.15 -0.04
C GLY A 124 -7.17 20.40 -1.35
N ARG A 125 -7.07 19.10 -1.35
CA ARG A 125 -7.22 18.17 -2.50
C ARG A 125 -6.51 18.65 -3.78
N GLN A 126 -5.29 19.21 -3.63
CA GLN A 126 -4.54 19.77 -4.76
C GLN A 126 -3.45 18.82 -5.28
N SER A 127 -2.99 17.92 -4.42
CA SER A 127 -1.91 16.99 -4.71
C SER A 127 -2.08 15.66 -3.98
N VAL A 128 -1.36 14.66 -4.44
CA VAL A 128 -1.10 13.44 -3.68
C VAL A 128 -0.04 13.75 -2.64
N LEU A 129 -0.27 13.41 -1.39
CA LEU A 129 0.71 13.58 -0.34
C LEU A 129 1.61 12.35 -0.24
N ALA A 130 2.91 12.51 -0.44
CA ALA A 130 3.93 11.51 -0.21
C ALA A 130 4.61 11.80 1.14
N GLY A 131 4.31 10.99 2.14
CA GLY A 131 4.89 11.13 3.49
C GLY A 131 6.29 10.54 3.59
N THR A 132 6.90 10.70 4.75
CA THR A 132 8.23 10.17 5.05
C THR A 132 8.15 8.87 5.84
N TYR A 133 9.24 8.09 5.77
CA TYR A 133 9.45 6.98 6.68
C TYR A 133 10.88 6.96 7.21
N ASP A 134 10.98 7.03 8.52
CA ASP A 134 12.23 6.75 9.20
C ASP A 134 12.21 5.28 9.61
N LYS A 135 13.33 4.58 9.44
CA LYS A 135 13.44 3.16 9.80
C LYS A 135 14.24 3.01 11.07
N ILE A 136 13.78 2.12 11.94
CA ILE A 136 14.55 1.65 13.08
C ILE A 136 14.87 0.19 12.80
N GLU A 137 16.18 -0.10 12.64
CA GLU A 137 16.67 -1.46 12.46
C GLU A 137 17.75 -1.72 13.52
N HIS A 138 17.55 -2.72 14.36
CA HIS A 138 18.46 -3.04 15.48
C HIS A 138 18.80 -1.85 16.39
N GLY A 139 17.79 -1.01 16.67
CA GLY A 139 17.94 0.21 17.47
C GLY A 139 18.63 1.39 16.78
N THR A 140 18.99 1.24 15.51
CA THR A 140 19.61 2.32 14.72
C THR A 140 18.53 3.01 13.88
N VAL A 141 18.41 4.33 14.03
CA VAL A 141 17.49 5.14 13.22
C VAL A 141 18.15 5.51 11.90
N THR A 142 17.53 5.11 10.80
CA THR A 142 17.89 5.52 9.45
C THR A 142 16.80 6.44 8.92
N PRO A 143 17.05 7.75 8.82
CA PRO A 143 16.06 8.68 8.30
C PRO A 143 15.80 8.47 6.82
N ASP A 144 14.59 8.80 6.39
CA ASP A 144 14.23 8.84 4.98
C ASP A 144 15.17 9.78 4.22
N HIS A 145 15.87 9.27 3.20
CA HIS A 145 16.85 10.05 2.44
C HIS A 145 16.22 11.26 1.72
N ARG A 146 14.91 11.24 1.45
CA ARG A 146 14.20 12.39 0.87
C ARG A 146 14.21 13.60 1.81
N ARG A 147 14.31 13.40 3.14
CA ARG A 147 14.48 14.51 4.10
C ARG A 147 15.79 15.25 3.89
N VAL A 148 16.84 14.57 3.41
CA VAL A 148 18.13 15.21 3.08
C VAL A 148 18.02 16.00 1.78
N LEU A 149 17.31 15.44 0.80
CA LEU A 149 17.14 16.08 -0.51
C LEU A 149 16.14 17.25 -0.45
N PHE A 150 15.10 17.10 0.35
CA PHE A 150 13.95 18.02 0.43
C PHE A 150 13.60 18.33 1.89
N PRO A 151 14.46 19.01 2.66
CA PRO A 151 14.28 19.17 4.12
C PRO A 151 13.04 19.99 4.51
N GLN A 152 12.54 20.83 3.61
CA GLN A 152 11.32 21.64 3.80
C GLN A 152 10.09 21.04 3.10
N GLY A 153 10.20 19.81 2.61
CA GLY A 153 9.24 19.25 1.68
C GLY A 153 9.52 19.69 0.25
N LYS A 154 8.75 19.15 -0.69
CA LYS A 154 8.89 19.49 -2.11
C LYS A 154 7.54 19.38 -2.80
N PRO A 155 6.91 20.52 -3.15
CA PRO A 155 5.79 20.50 -4.07
C PRO A 155 6.21 19.87 -5.40
N ASP A 156 5.33 19.05 -5.96
CA ASP A 156 5.54 18.35 -7.22
C ASP A 156 6.92 17.69 -7.31
N CYS A 157 7.18 16.77 -6.38
CA CYS A 157 8.44 16.05 -6.37
C CYS A 157 8.56 14.99 -7.48
N GLY A 158 7.43 14.66 -8.13
CA GLY A 158 7.32 13.64 -9.17
C GLY A 158 6.92 12.27 -8.65
N GLY A 159 6.25 11.49 -9.49
CA GLY A 159 5.64 10.21 -9.15
C GLY A 159 6.63 9.15 -8.67
N GLY A 160 7.85 9.17 -9.19
CA GLY A 160 8.91 8.26 -8.77
C GLY A 160 9.37 8.43 -7.30
N TRP A 161 8.94 9.50 -6.63
CA TRP A 161 9.20 9.73 -5.21
C TRP A 161 8.03 9.33 -4.29
N LEU A 162 6.96 8.78 -4.84
CA LEU A 162 5.91 8.18 -4.04
C LEU A 162 6.41 6.86 -3.46
N TYR A 163 6.61 6.81 -2.14
CA TYR A 163 6.99 5.58 -1.44
C TYR A 163 5.80 5.06 -0.63
N GLY A 164 5.60 3.75 -0.66
CA GLY A 164 4.43 3.08 -0.14
C GLY A 164 4.28 3.05 1.38
N CYS A 165 5.23 3.62 2.12
CA CYS A 165 5.20 3.64 3.58
C CYS A 165 4.04 4.45 4.16
N THR A 166 3.77 5.63 3.59
CA THR A 166 2.56 6.42 3.84
C THR A 166 2.35 7.43 2.71
N PHE A 167 1.16 7.44 2.16
CA PHE A 167 0.73 8.42 1.16
C PHE A 167 -0.78 8.60 1.21
N ALA A 168 -1.27 9.75 0.77
CA ALA A 168 -2.67 10.11 0.83
C ALA A 168 -3.15 10.78 -0.45
N LEU A 169 -4.40 10.48 -0.86
CA LEU A 169 -4.99 11.04 -2.06
C LEU A 169 -6.51 10.96 -2.07
N PRO A 170 -7.18 11.80 -2.87
CA PRO A 170 -8.59 11.59 -3.21
C PRO A 170 -8.77 10.21 -3.86
N LEU A 171 -9.74 9.44 -3.38
CA LEU A 171 -10.02 8.09 -3.89
C LEU A 171 -10.29 8.09 -5.40
N GLU A 172 -11.00 9.10 -5.89
CA GLU A 172 -11.34 9.22 -7.30
C GLU A 172 -10.10 9.26 -8.20
N TRP A 173 -9.00 9.90 -7.78
CA TRP A 173 -7.77 9.95 -8.55
C TRP A 173 -7.11 8.56 -8.73
N ALA A 174 -7.17 7.74 -7.68
CA ALA A 174 -6.73 6.36 -7.79
C ALA A 174 -7.62 5.55 -8.74
N LEU A 175 -8.93 5.79 -8.71
CA LEU A 175 -9.89 5.11 -9.58
C LEU A 175 -9.80 5.57 -11.05
N GLU A 176 -9.41 6.82 -11.32
CA GLU A 176 -9.18 7.32 -12.68
C GLU A 176 -8.08 6.57 -13.42
N ILE A 177 -7.01 6.23 -12.72
CA ILE A 177 -5.92 5.43 -13.25
C ILE A 177 -6.15 3.91 -13.07
N ASN A 178 -7.28 3.54 -12.49
CA ASN A 178 -7.67 2.17 -12.17
C ASN A 178 -6.75 1.47 -11.15
N GLY A 179 -6.26 2.24 -10.17
CA GLY A 179 -5.48 1.73 -9.05
C GLY A 179 -4.03 1.40 -9.38
N ALA A 180 -3.43 0.60 -8.51
CA ALA A 180 -2.07 0.13 -8.65
C ALA A 180 -1.97 -1.00 -9.70
N GLU A 181 -0.86 -1.05 -10.42
CA GLU A 181 -0.62 -2.04 -11.47
C GLU A 181 -0.26 -3.41 -10.86
N GLU A 182 -1.16 -4.38 -10.98
CA GLU A 182 -0.99 -5.71 -10.39
C GLU A 182 0.06 -6.58 -11.10
N GLY A 183 0.46 -6.22 -12.30
CA GLY A 183 1.62 -6.84 -12.95
C GLY A 183 2.94 -6.57 -12.22
N CYS A 184 2.95 -5.59 -11.32
CA CYS A 184 4.11 -5.24 -10.48
C CYS A 184 4.18 -6.06 -9.19
N ASP A 185 3.17 -6.84 -8.87
CA ASP A 185 3.15 -7.63 -7.65
C ASP A 185 4.37 -8.53 -7.53
N GLY A 186 4.98 -8.52 -6.36
CA GLY A 186 6.23 -9.24 -6.09
C GLY A 186 7.51 -8.55 -6.58
N MET A 187 7.43 -7.55 -7.47
CA MET A 187 8.63 -6.83 -7.93
C MET A 187 9.15 -5.81 -6.91
N GLY A 188 8.24 -5.19 -6.15
CA GLY A 188 8.46 -3.91 -5.46
C GLY A 188 8.50 -2.77 -6.47
N THR A 189 8.55 -1.55 -5.96
CA THR A 189 8.37 -0.33 -6.75
C THR A 189 6.94 -0.13 -7.26
N GLU A 190 6.00 -0.92 -6.79
CA GLU A 190 4.58 -0.76 -7.05
C GLU A 190 4.08 0.64 -6.67
N ASP A 191 4.63 1.20 -5.62
CA ASP A 191 4.38 2.54 -5.11
C ASP A 191 4.90 3.65 -6.06
N CYS A 192 6.15 3.54 -6.49
CA CYS A 192 6.72 4.47 -7.47
C CYS A 192 5.98 4.39 -8.81
N ILE A 193 5.61 3.20 -9.26
CA ILE A 193 4.82 3.01 -10.49
C ILE A 193 3.44 3.64 -10.33
N PHE A 194 2.78 3.43 -9.21
CA PHE A 194 1.51 4.05 -8.90
C PHE A 194 1.62 5.59 -8.91
N GLY A 195 2.69 6.14 -8.31
CA GLY A 195 2.98 7.57 -8.35
C GLY A 195 3.17 8.09 -9.79
N LEU A 196 3.92 7.39 -10.63
CA LEU A 196 4.11 7.76 -12.04
C LEU A 196 2.82 7.68 -12.84
N MET A 197 1.95 6.71 -12.57
CA MET A 197 0.64 6.62 -13.21
C MET A 197 -0.24 7.83 -12.84
N LEU A 198 -0.21 8.26 -11.58
CA LEU A 198 -0.91 9.45 -11.11
C LEU A 198 -0.35 10.73 -11.77
N GLU A 199 0.98 10.88 -11.81
CA GLU A 199 1.66 12.00 -12.47
C GLU A 199 1.31 12.08 -13.96
N ASN A 200 1.36 10.95 -14.67
CA ASN A 200 0.98 10.87 -16.08
C ASN A 200 -0.50 11.18 -16.33
N ASN A 201 -1.34 11.04 -15.31
CA ASN A 201 -2.74 11.47 -15.32
C ASN A 201 -2.93 12.93 -14.86
N GLY A 202 -1.85 13.70 -14.75
CA GLY A 202 -1.86 15.13 -14.43
C GLY A 202 -2.00 15.43 -12.93
N ARG A 203 -1.69 14.47 -12.03
CA ARG A 203 -1.73 14.69 -10.59
C ARG A 203 -0.36 15.11 -10.07
N LEU A 204 -0.32 16.17 -9.25
CA LEU A 204 0.88 16.60 -8.57
C LEU A 204 1.16 15.67 -7.38
N ILE A 205 2.43 15.42 -7.09
CA ILE A 205 2.88 14.61 -5.97
C ILE A 205 3.72 15.49 -5.04
N ASP A 206 3.21 15.79 -3.86
CA ASP A 206 3.91 16.64 -2.88
C ASP A 206 4.59 15.76 -1.83
N PHE A 207 5.89 15.93 -1.69
CA PHE A 207 6.62 15.35 -0.57
C PHE A 207 6.42 16.21 0.69
N VAL A 208 5.84 15.62 1.73
CA VAL A 208 5.44 16.30 2.97
C VAL A 208 6.09 15.67 4.21
N PRO A 209 7.22 16.23 4.70
CA PRO A 209 8.00 15.64 5.78
C PRO A 209 7.24 15.45 7.10
N ASP A 210 6.23 16.29 7.38
CA ASP A 210 5.41 16.21 8.60
C ASP A 210 4.40 15.06 8.57
N MET A 211 4.09 14.51 7.40
CA MET A 211 3.35 13.25 7.25
C MET A 211 4.29 12.07 7.45
N ALA A 212 4.83 11.93 8.64
CA ALA A 212 5.89 10.98 8.94
C ALA A 212 5.36 9.68 9.52
N VAL A 213 5.95 8.56 9.14
CA VAL A 213 5.86 7.29 9.87
C VAL A 213 7.25 6.84 10.30
N ILE A 214 7.29 6.13 11.43
CA ILE A 214 8.48 5.47 11.95
C ILE A 214 8.22 3.98 11.82
N GLN A 215 8.95 3.33 10.94
CA GLN A 215 8.86 1.89 10.73
C GLN A 215 9.93 1.19 11.56
N GLU A 216 9.51 0.38 12.51
CA GLU A 216 10.41 -0.42 13.33
C GLU A 216 10.38 -1.87 12.83
N ARG A 217 11.55 -2.35 12.41
CA ARG A 217 11.77 -3.74 12.00
C ARG A 217 12.80 -4.35 12.91
N ASP A 218 12.32 -5.18 13.79
CA ASP A 218 13.18 -6.10 14.57
C ASP A 218 13.22 -7.49 13.90
N GLU A 219 13.94 -8.42 14.49
CA GLU A 219 14.02 -9.79 14.00
C GLU A 219 12.65 -10.51 14.03
N THR A 220 11.72 -10.04 14.88
CA THR A 220 10.35 -10.59 14.99
C THR A 220 9.44 -10.08 13.90
N SER A 221 9.76 -8.93 13.33
CA SER A 221 9.02 -8.32 12.21
C SER A 221 9.42 -8.87 10.83
N THR A 222 10.18 -9.96 10.79
CA THR A 222 10.45 -10.66 9.53
C THR A 222 9.17 -10.98 8.79
N PRO A 223 9.18 -10.98 7.45
CA PRO A 223 8.03 -11.41 6.66
C PRO A 223 7.56 -12.75 7.24
N GLY A 224 6.39 -12.66 7.87
CA GLY A 224 5.90 -13.80 8.60
C GLY A 224 5.53 -14.90 7.68
N ALA A 225 5.32 -15.98 8.28
CA ALA A 225 4.77 -17.23 7.86
C ALA A 225 5.34 -17.82 6.55
N PRO A 226 5.53 -19.11 6.51
CA PRO A 226 6.05 -19.84 5.35
C PRO A 226 5.26 -19.60 4.04
N SER A 227 4.08 -18.97 4.13
CA SER A 227 3.20 -18.68 3.01
C SER A 227 3.63 -17.48 2.15
N ILE A 228 4.43 -16.54 2.69
CA ILE A 228 4.91 -15.38 1.96
C ILE A 228 6.42 -15.44 1.84
N THR A 229 6.89 -16.25 0.92
CA THR A 229 8.32 -16.34 0.64
C THR A 229 8.73 -15.20 -0.26
N LEU A 230 9.10 -14.06 0.33
CA LEU A 230 9.78 -12.99 -0.39
C LEU A 230 11.19 -13.45 -0.80
N ARG A 231 11.31 -14.26 -1.82
CA ARG A 231 12.59 -14.69 -2.37
C ARG A 231 13.22 -13.64 -3.28
N ARG A 232 13.20 -12.37 -2.88
CA ARG A 232 13.84 -11.29 -3.63
C ARG A 232 15.35 -11.34 -3.61
N THR A 233 15.94 -11.84 -2.54
CA THR A 233 17.37 -11.69 -2.25
C THR A 233 18.24 -12.79 -2.79
N ASP A 234 17.69 -13.91 -3.19
CA ASP A 234 18.48 -15.10 -3.54
C ASP A 234 19.29 -14.98 -4.85
N LYS A 235 19.21 -13.86 -5.59
CA LYS A 235 19.82 -13.78 -6.93
C LYS A 235 20.63 -12.52 -7.24
N GLY A 236 21.01 -11.73 -6.26
CA GLY A 236 21.96 -10.63 -6.46
C GLY A 236 21.52 -9.55 -7.45
N VAL A 237 20.25 -9.49 -7.80
CA VAL A 237 19.73 -8.40 -8.65
C VAL A 237 19.29 -7.28 -7.74
N SER A 238 19.99 -6.15 -7.87
CA SER A 238 19.61 -4.95 -7.13
C SER A 238 18.15 -4.60 -7.44
N PRO A 239 17.30 -4.39 -6.41
CA PRO A 239 15.96 -3.85 -6.63
C PRO A 239 15.96 -2.59 -7.48
N ASN A 240 16.99 -1.76 -7.36
CA ASN A 240 17.11 -0.50 -8.10
C ASN A 240 17.26 -0.68 -9.62
N ASP A 241 18.04 -1.66 -10.07
CA ASP A 241 18.26 -1.86 -11.52
C ASP A 241 16.99 -2.28 -12.24
N LYS A 242 16.18 -3.13 -11.57
CA LYS A 242 14.88 -3.55 -12.11
C LYS A 242 13.78 -2.52 -11.93
N SER A 243 13.89 -1.68 -10.91
CA SER A 243 13.00 -0.55 -10.69
C SER A 243 13.02 0.41 -11.86
N HIS A 244 14.21 0.77 -12.36
CA HIS A 244 14.33 1.67 -13.51
C HIS A 244 13.75 1.06 -14.79
N GLU A 245 13.92 -0.23 -15.03
CA GLU A 245 13.32 -0.91 -16.17
C GLU A 245 11.79 -0.98 -16.01
N ALA A 246 11.30 -1.34 -14.83
CA ALA A 246 9.88 -1.33 -14.53
C ALA A 246 9.26 0.07 -14.64
N LEU A 247 9.92 1.09 -14.10
CA LEU A 247 9.48 2.48 -14.18
C LEU A 247 9.41 2.96 -15.63
N SER A 248 10.43 2.67 -16.45
CA SER A 248 10.41 3.03 -17.87
C SER A 248 9.31 2.31 -18.65
N ARG A 249 8.96 1.11 -18.20
CA ARG A 249 7.99 0.24 -18.85
C ARG A 249 6.56 0.54 -18.46
N PHE A 250 6.29 0.75 -17.15
CA PHE A 250 4.94 0.93 -16.63
C PHE A 250 4.55 2.39 -16.41
N GLY A 251 5.49 3.27 -16.18
CA GLY A 251 5.23 4.69 -15.86
C GLY A 251 4.49 5.49 -16.93
N GLY A 252 4.41 4.99 -18.16
CA GLY A 252 3.64 5.59 -19.24
C GLY A 252 2.50 4.73 -19.75
N LEU A 253 2.29 3.56 -19.19
CA LEU A 253 1.27 2.64 -19.67
C LEU A 253 -0.09 2.96 -19.07
N LYS A 254 -1.07 2.96 -19.93
CA LYS A 254 -2.44 2.73 -19.52
C LYS A 254 -2.48 1.30 -18.96
N ARG A 255 -3.42 1.11 -18.05
CA ARG A 255 -3.78 -0.13 -17.45
C ARG A 255 -3.47 -1.38 -18.26
N THR A 256 -2.94 -2.39 -17.58
CA THR A 256 -2.74 -3.72 -18.11
C THR A 256 -3.93 -4.64 -17.85
N GLU A 257 -3.98 -5.77 -18.54
CA GLU A 257 -4.99 -6.81 -18.38
C GLU A 257 -4.94 -7.54 -17.01
N PHE A 258 -3.89 -7.30 -16.20
CA PHE A 258 -3.77 -7.88 -14.86
C PHE A 258 -4.69 -7.26 -13.83
N THR A 259 -4.99 -5.97 -13.99
CA THR A 259 -5.76 -5.22 -13.01
C THR A 259 -7.22 -5.17 -13.42
N PRO A 260 -8.15 -5.65 -12.59
CA PRO A 260 -9.57 -5.60 -12.90
C PRO A 260 -10.08 -4.15 -12.89
N ASP A 261 -11.26 -3.92 -13.46
CA ASP A 261 -11.93 -2.63 -13.44
C ASP A 261 -12.41 -2.29 -12.03
N LEU A 262 -11.67 -1.43 -11.32
CA LEU A 262 -11.94 -1.10 -9.93
C LEU A 262 -13.24 -0.29 -9.76
N ARG A 263 -13.59 0.58 -10.71
CA ARG A 263 -14.86 1.32 -10.67
C ARG A 263 -16.05 0.38 -10.76
N LYS A 264 -15.96 -0.63 -11.62
CA LYS A 264 -17.00 -1.65 -11.75
C LYS A 264 -17.14 -2.48 -10.48
N LEU A 265 -16.00 -2.89 -9.89
CA LEU A 265 -16.00 -3.63 -8.62
C LEU A 265 -16.57 -2.80 -7.48
N ARG A 266 -16.20 -1.51 -7.41
CA ARG A 266 -16.75 -0.58 -6.42
C ARG A 266 -18.26 -0.41 -6.58
N GLY A 267 -18.75 -0.21 -7.80
CA GLY A 267 -20.19 -0.13 -8.06
C GLY A 267 -20.94 -1.41 -7.66
N ALA A 268 -20.34 -2.57 -7.90
CA ALA A 268 -20.88 -3.84 -7.44
C ALA A 268 -20.91 -3.95 -5.91
N ARG A 269 -19.88 -3.46 -5.21
CA ARG A 269 -19.87 -3.38 -3.75
C ARG A 269 -20.98 -2.47 -3.22
N GLU A 270 -21.12 -1.28 -3.78
CA GLU A 270 -22.16 -0.31 -3.39
C GLU A 270 -23.56 -0.86 -3.60
N ALA A 271 -23.75 -1.69 -4.61
CA ALA A 271 -24.98 -2.43 -4.88
C ALA A 271 -25.16 -3.70 -4.02
N GLY A 272 -24.22 -4.02 -3.13
CA GLY A 272 -24.27 -5.20 -2.25
C GLY A 272 -24.07 -6.53 -2.96
N ASN A 273 -23.49 -6.54 -4.16
CA ASN A 273 -23.29 -7.74 -4.97
C ASN A 273 -21.84 -7.92 -5.44
N LEU A 274 -20.86 -7.40 -4.68
CA LEU A 274 -19.45 -7.55 -4.97
C LEU A 274 -19.06 -9.03 -5.09
N THR A 275 -18.52 -9.38 -6.23
CA THR A 275 -17.87 -10.66 -6.47
C THR A 275 -16.47 -10.38 -7.02
N TRP A 276 -15.47 -10.87 -6.31
CA TRP A 276 -14.09 -10.71 -6.75
C TRP A 276 -13.80 -11.59 -7.96
N PRO A 277 -13.15 -11.07 -9.01
CA PRO A 277 -12.68 -11.90 -10.11
C PRO A 277 -11.62 -12.89 -9.61
N VAL A 278 -11.73 -14.13 -10.03
CA VAL A 278 -10.76 -15.18 -9.69
C VAL A 278 -9.81 -15.38 -10.89
N PRO A 279 -8.50 -15.52 -10.65
CA PRO A 279 -7.53 -15.81 -11.70
C PRO A 279 -7.89 -17.08 -12.47
N ASP A 280 -7.77 -17.04 -13.81
CA ASP A 280 -7.98 -18.20 -14.65
C ASP A 280 -6.78 -19.17 -14.54
N PRO A 281 -6.96 -20.40 -14.05
CA PRO A 281 -5.88 -21.38 -13.91
C PRO A 281 -5.16 -21.70 -15.21
N ASN A 282 -5.83 -21.55 -16.35
CA ASN A 282 -5.24 -21.80 -17.68
C ASN A 282 -4.22 -20.75 -18.09
N MET A 283 -4.17 -19.61 -17.39
CA MET A 283 -3.20 -18.54 -17.63
C MET A 283 -1.86 -18.76 -16.91
N ARG A 284 -1.66 -19.89 -16.24
CA ARG A 284 -0.45 -20.16 -15.44
C ARG A 284 0.83 -19.93 -16.21
N ASP A 285 0.96 -20.56 -17.38
CA ASP A 285 2.19 -20.49 -18.19
C ASP A 285 2.49 -19.06 -18.63
N TRP A 286 1.46 -18.29 -18.91
CA TRP A 286 1.60 -16.89 -19.27
C TRP A 286 2.09 -16.03 -18.11
N TYR A 287 1.54 -16.20 -16.90
CA TYR A 287 2.01 -15.51 -15.71
C TYR A 287 3.44 -15.91 -15.33
N ASP A 288 3.79 -17.18 -15.42
CA ASP A 288 5.14 -17.65 -15.16
C ASP A 288 6.16 -17.10 -16.16
N GLN A 289 5.80 -16.99 -17.43
CA GLN A 289 6.61 -16.32 -18.46
C GLN A 289 6.75 -14.82 -18.18
N GLU A 290 5.69 -14.18 -17.70
CA GLU A 290 5.71 -12.78 -17.33
C GLU A 290 6.64 -12.54 -16.13
N LEU A 291 6.66 -13.40 -15.13
CA LEU A 291 7.63 -13.36 -14.03
C LEU A 291 9.07 -13.44 -14.55
N VAL A 292 9.35 -14.34 -15.49
CA VAL A 292 10.67 -14.44 -16.14
C VAL A 292 11.02 -13.13 -16.85
N ARG A 293 10.09 -12.61 -17.60
CA ARG A 293 10.29 -11.41 -18.43
C ARG A 293 10.48 -10.15 -17.58
N THR A 294 9.65 -9.99 -16.53
CA THR A 294 9.68 -8.78 -15.67
C THR A 294 10.74 -8.83 -14.61
N MET A 295 10.99 -9.99 -14.03
CA MET A 295 11.84 -10.15 -12.84
C MET A 295 13.10 -10.96 -13.09
N GLY A 296 13.25 -11.56 -14.29
CA GLY A 296 14.36 -12.46 -14.62
C GLY A 296 14.40 -13.72 -13.73
N ILE A 297 13.28 -14.05 -13.09
CA ILE A 297 13.18 -15.21 -12.22
C ILE A 297 12.64 -16.35 -13.03
N ARG A 298 13.39 -17.45 -13.08
CA ARG A 298 12.90 -18.70 -13.68
C ARG A 298 12.11 -19.44 -12.62
N PRO A 299 10.84 -19.81 -12.90
CA PRO A 299 10.09 -20.75 -12.08
C PRO A 299 10.94 -22.02 -11.90
N LYS A 300 10.91 -22.60 -10.72
CA LYS A 300 11.54 -23.91 -10.48
C LYS A 300 10.70 -25.01 -11.06
#